data_f7efb83efd746415ae6b5248ae78a68c
#
_entry.id   f7efb83efd746415ae6b5248ae78a68c
#
_cell.length_a   1.000
_cell.length_b   1.000
_cell.length_c   1.000
_cell.angle_alpha   90.00
_cell.angle_beta   90.00
_cell.angle_gamma   90.00
#
_symmetry.space_group_name_H-M   'P 1'
#
loop_
_entity.id
_entity.type
_entity.pdbx_description
1 polymer ?
#
loop_
_entity_poly.entity_id
_entity_poly.type
_entity_poly.pdbx_seq_one_letter_code
_entity_poly.pdbx_strand_id
1 'polypeptide(L)'
;MGRTNDRTPTRHAMVAAASGLALLASGCGYLSGEGGSSGGTDTADVDCSPYAEWEDIGGTVDIYSSIRDEEAERMDRSWADFAACTGITIEHEGSGEFEAQLPIRLDGGNAPDLALIPQPGLLQRVVEDGHALPVSDGVRENVEAGWGEDWQGYASVDGEMYGSPYGANMKSMVWYSPTYFADNGHEVPTTWDEMVELSDTIAADGTKPWCVGFESGDATGWPGTDWIENALLRTSGTDVYHDWISHDIAFDSPEVEEAFDLTDGIIRNEDYVNGTFGGTDSIAVTSFQEAGLPLLDGGCAMYLMGSFYGAQFEEDVEIAEDGDVYGFVLPPLEEGGEVPVMGGGEFAVPFADRPEVVAVHEYLSTAMYADSRASEGAWVSAHQELDPANLADPTDQFAAEVLNNPDTVFHFDGSDAMPSSIGTNVFWGGMVDWVTGSSTDEVLEGIESAW
;
A
#
# COMPACT_ATOMS: atom_id res chain seq x y z
N MET A 1 -8.46 -37.71 -59.81
CA MET A 1 -7.01 -37.69 -59.95
C MET A 1 -6.46 -37.01 -58.70
N GLY A 2 -6.11 -37.60 -57.59
CA GLY A 2 -5.32 -38.79 -57.34
C GLY A 2 -3.91 -38.40 -57.04
N ARG A 3 -3.59 -38.23 -55.72
CA ARG A 3 -2.37 -38.77 -55.13
C ARG A 3 -2.31 -38.50 -53.62
N THR A 4 -2.55 -39.57 -52.89
CA THR A 4 -2.19 -39.87 -51.53
C THR A 4 -0.64 -39.85 -51.36
N ASN A 5 -0.14 -39.37 -50.27
CA ASN A 5 1.12 -39.84 -49.73
C ASN A 5 1.10 -39.87 -48.18
N ASP A 6 1.00 -41.06 -47.71
CA ASP A 6 1.22 -41.64 -46.43
C ASP A 6 2.73 -41.53 -46.01
N ARG A 7 3.01 -41.17 -44.80
CA ARG A 7 4.27 -41.59 -44.14
C ARG A 7 4.10 -41.62 -42.60
N THR A 8 4.17 -42.83 -42.14
CA THR A 8 4.19 -43.40 -40.81
C THR A 8 5.29 -42.91 -39.85
N PRO A 9 5.10 -43.18 -38.52
CA PRO A 9 5.91 -42.62 -37.46
C PRO A 9 7.15 -43.46 -37.12
N THR A 10 8.22 -42.84 -36.72
CA THR A 10 9.41 -43.50 -36.20
C THR A 10 9.42 -43.46 -34.65
N ARG A 11 9.28 -44.62 -34.06
CA ARG A 11 9.59 -44.94 -32.65
C ARG A 11 11.11 -44.97 -32.48
N HIS A 12 11.63 -44.33 -31.44
CA HIS A 12 12.95 -44.67 -30.89
C HIS A 12 12.85 -44.97 -29.40
N ALA A 13 13.55 -46.02 -29.07
CA ALA A 13 13.47 -46.86 -27.90
C ALA A 13 14.18 -46.29 -26.66
N MET A 14 13.67 -46.76 -25.52
CA MET A 14 14.32 -46.69 -24.19
C MET A 14 15.71 -47.35 -24.21
N VAL A 15 16.62 -46.76 -23.45
CA VAL A 15 17.76 -47.51 -22.88
C VAL A 15 17.75 -47.23 -21.36
N ALA A 16 17.42 -48.26 -20.60
CA ALA A 16 17.64 -48.39 -19.17
C ALA A 16 19.07 -48.84 -18.93
N ALA A 17 19.79 -48.20 -18.03
CA ALA A 17 21.01 -48.73 -17.44
C ALA A 17 20.92 -48.68 -15.93
N ALA A 18 20.76 -49.87 -15.35
CA ALA A 18 20.93 -50.13 -13.95
C ALA A 18 22.35 -50.64 -13.70
N SER A 19 22.99 -50.20 -12.63
CA SER A 19 24.13 -50.83 -11.89
C SER A 19 24.49 -49.87 -10.76
N GLY A 20 24.76 -50.17 -9.49
CA GLY A 20 24.91 -51.43 -8.79
C GLY A 20 25.30 -51.02 -7.37
N LEU A 21 24.82 -51.72 -6.40
CA LEU A 21 25.13 -51.63 -4.97
C LEU A 21 26.63 -51.92 -4.72
N ALA A 22 27.24 -51.18 -3.79
CA ALA A 22 28.38 -51.62 -3.01
C ALA A 22 28.23 -51.17 -1.55
N LEU A 23 27.89 -52.09 -0.70
CA LEU A 23 27.98 -52.03 0.77
C LEU A 23 29.45 -52.27 1.16
N LEU A 24 30.01 -51.38 1.98
CA LEU A 24 31.13 -51.68 2.84
C LEU A 24 30.85 -51.10 4.24
N ALA A 25 30.55 -51.99 5.15
CA ALA A 25 30.55 -51.75 6.58
C ALA A 25 31.96 -51.91 7.13
N SER A 26 32.42 -50.98 7.96
CA SER A 26 33.33 -51.26 9.10
C SER A 26 33.67 -49.99 9.86
N GLY A 27 33.52 -50.00 11.16
CA GLY A 27 34.40 -49.27 12.07
C GLY A 27 33.70 -48.46 13.16
N CYS A 28 33.45 -49.05 14.31
CA CYS A 28 33.17 -48.35 15.57
C CYS A 28 34.35 -47.42 15.94
N GLY A 29 33.99 -46.20 16.28
CA GLY A 29 34.89 -45.25 16.96
C GLY A 29 34.03 -44.36 17.86
N TYR A 30 34.03 -44.69 19.15
CA TYR A 30 33.46 -43.93 20.24
C TYR A 30 34.34 -42.69 20.47
N LEU A 31 33.82 -41.48 20.19
CA LEU A 31 34.31 -40.24 20.81
C LEU A 31 33.12 -39.32 20.97
N SER A 32 32.85 -39.00 22.23
CA SER A 32 31.94 -37.97 22.70
C SER A 32 32.38 -36.61 22.16
N GLY A 33 31.49 -35.85 21.54
CA GLY A 33 31.69 -34.48 21.12
C GLY A 33 30.34 -33.85 20.86
N GLU A 34 30.02 -32.91 21.70
CA GLU A 34 28.85 -32.05 21.76
C GLU A 34 28.45 -31.41 20.44
N GLY A 35 27.13 -31.11 20.31
CA GLY A 35 26.63 -29.91 19.68
C GLY A 35 26.43 -30.01 18.17
N GLY A 36 25.34 -30.64 17.71
CA GLY A 36 24.71 -30.29 16.44
C GLY A 36 23.80 -29.09 16.65
N SER A 37 24.28 -27.90 16.40
CA SER A 37 23.51 -26.67 16.36
C SER A 37 22.56 -26.76 15.18
N SER A 38 21.28 -26.93 15.46
CA SER A 38 20.20 -26.46 14.57
C SER A 38 20.34 -24.96 14.46
N GLY A 39 20.27 -24.41 13.24
CA GLY A 39 20.29 -22.97 13.00
C GLY A 39 19.14 -22.28 13.71
N GLY A 40 19.36 -21.88 14.96
CA GLY A 40 18.65 -20.83 15.62
C GLY A 40 19.43 -19.56 15.32
N THR A 41 18.78 -18.55 14.86
CA THR A 41 19.25 -17.16 14.94
C THR A 41 19.73 -16.93 16.39
N ASP A 42 20.95 -16.43 16.57
CA ASP A 42 21.52 -16.10 17.88
C ASP A 42 20.63 -15.02 18.54
N THR A 43 19.69 -15.41 19.38
CA THR A 43 18.87 -14.52 20.23
C THR A 43 19.66 -13.99 21.45
N ALA A 44 20.98 -14.14 21.45
CA ALA A 44 21.82 -13.86 22.62
C ALA A 44 22.05 -12.36 22.90
N ASP A 45 21.62 -11.45 22.01
CA ASP A 45 21.87 -10.00 22.15
C ASP A 45 20.59 -9.12 22.15
N VAL A 46 19.37 -9.69 22.07
CA VAL A 46 18.13 -8.90 22.11
C VAL A 46 17.80 -8.47 23.54
N ASP A 47 17.60 -7.17 23.76
CA ASP A 47 17.10 -6.66 25.04
C ASP A 47 15.59 -6.87 25.17
N CYS A 48 15.18 -7.87 25.92
CA CYS A 48 13.75 -8.18 26.14
C CYS A 48 13.10 -7.34 27.25
N SER A 49 13.81 -6.43 27.88
CA SER A 49 13.21 -5.61 28.96
C SER A 49 12.02 -4.74 28.51
N PRO A 50 11.95 -4.20 27.26
CA PRO A 50 10.76 -3.48 26.78
C PRO A 50 9.53 -4.37 26.62
N TYR A 51 9.70 -5.68 26.41
CA TYR A 51 8.64 -6.66 26.12
C TYR A 51 8.25 -7.49 27.36
N ALA A 52 8.68 -7.10 28.56
CA ALA A 52 8.52 -7.90 29.78
C ALA A 52 7.06 -8.18 30.18
N GLU A 53 6.11 -7.39 29.74
CA GLU A 53 4.68 -7.62 30.01
C GLU A 53 4.10 -8.78 29.17
N TRP A 54 4.73 -9.10 28.04
CA TRP A 54 4.34 -10.19 27.13
C TRP A 54 5.31 -11.39 27.20
N GLU A 55 6.22 -11.45 28.18
CA GLU A 55 7.22 -12.51 28.29
C GLU A 55 6.58 -13.89 28.42
N ASP A 56 7.13 -14.88 27.72
CA ASP A 56 6.75 -16.30 27.78
C ASP A 56 5.28 -16.62 27.36
N ILE A 57 4.61 -15.75 26.60
CA ILE A 57 3.25 -16.04 26.11
C ILE A 57 3.28 -17.21 25.12
N GLY A 58 4.19 -17.16 24.12
CA GLY A 58 4.28 -18.18 23.06
C GLY A 58 3.02 -18.26 22.18
N GLY A 59 2.99 -19.21 21.28
CA GLY A 59 1.85 -19.41 20.37
C GLY A 59 2.13 -18.90 18.95
N THR A 60 1.12 -18.93 18.10
CA THR A 60 1.19 -18.44 16.71
C THR A 60 0.04 -17.48 16.45
N VAL A 61 0.34 -16.39 15.74
CA VAL A 61 -0.63 -15.39 15.30
C VAL A 61 -0.53 -15.23 13.80
N ASP A 62 -1.65 -15.42 13.10
CA ASP A 62 -1.77 -15.26 11.66
C ASP A 62 -2.23 -13.83 11.34
N ILE A 63 -1.44 -13.08 10.58
CA ILE A 63 -1.79 -11.73 10.09
C ILE A 63 -2.03 -11.81 8.59
N TYR A 64 -3.14 -11.25 8.11
CA TYR A 64 -3.49 -11.18 6.70
C TYR A 64 -3.60 -9.73 6.22
N SER A 65 -3.00 -9.39 5.07
CA SER A 65 -3.02 -8.03 4.53
C SER A 65 -2.85 -7.98 3.01
N SER A 66 -2.93 -6.78 2.44
CA SER A 66 -2.53 -6.49 1.05
C SER A 66 -1.01 -6.23 0.89
N ILE A 67 -0.27 -6.06 2.00
CA ILE A 67 1.16 -5.75 2.02
C ILE A 67 1.97 -6.95 1.50
N ARG A 68 2.85 -6.72 0.53
CA ARG A 68 3.61 -7.78 -0.16
C ARG A 68 5.04 -7.35 -0.45
N ASP A 69 5.80 -8.30 -0.95
CA ASP A 69 7.15 -8.08 -1.49
C ASP A 69 8.09 -7.43 -0.46
N GLU A 70 8.90 -6.47 -0.83
CA GLU A 70 9.88 -5.81 0.05
C GLU A 70 9.20 -5.11 1.26
N GLU A 71 8.02 -4.56 1.08
CA GLU A 71 7.28 -3.92 2.17
C GLU A 71 6.90 -4.95 3.27
N ALA A 72 6.49 -6.16 2.86
CA ALA A 72 6.21 -7.26 3.78
C ALA A 72 7.50 -7.73 4.50
N GLU A 73 8.63 -7.81 3.80
CA GLU A 73 9.90 -8.19 4.41
C GLU A 73 10.37 -7.17 5.46
N ARG A 74 10.18 -5.87 5.21
CA ARG A 74 10.45 -4.80 6.19
C ARG A 74 9.52 -4.89 7.40
N MET A 75 8.25 -5.17 7.17
CA MET A 75 7.26 -5.38 8.23
C MET A 75 7.64 -6.59 9.10
N ASP A 76 8.02 -7.72 8.50
CA ASP A 76 8.45 -8.93 9.23
C ASP A 76 9.69 -8.67 10.09
N ARG A 77 10.63 -7.85 9.63
CA ARG A 77 11.80 -7.46 10.42
C ARG A 77 11.43 -6.59 11.62
N SER A 78 10.42 -5.73 11.49
CA SER A 78 10.04 -4.76 12.53
C SER A 78 9.51 -5.38 13.83
N TRP A 79 8.98 -6.60 13.80
CA TRP A 79 8.51 -7.29 15.00
C TRP A 79 9.40 -8.49 15.43
N ALA A 80 10.57 -8.65 14.81
CA ALA A 80 11.43 -9.80 15.08
C ALA A 80 11.89 -9.87 16.54
N ASP A 81 12.26 -8.73 17.15
CA ASP A 81 12.69 -8.64 18.54
C ASP A 81 11.54 -8.96 19.52
N PHE A 82 10.34 -8.44 19.24
CA PHE A 82 9.14 -8.78 20.01
C PHE A 82 8.86 -10.29 19.95
N ALA A 83 8.86 -10.87 18.76
CA ALA A 83 8.63 -12.30 18.58
C ALA A 83 9.68 -13.16 19.31
N ALA A 84 10.96 -12.76 19.24
CA ALA A 84 12.05 -13.45 19.94
C ALA A 84 11.89 -13.40 21.46
N CYS A 85 11.44 -12.27 22.02
CA CYS A 85 11.31 -12.06 23.46
C CYS A 85 10.06 -12.70 24.05
N THR A 86 8.95 -12.74 23.29
CA THR A 86 7.66 -13.26 23.76
C THR A 86 7.47 -14.75 23.48
N GLY A 87 8.27 -15.31 22.57
CA GLY A 87 8.11 -16.67 22.04
C GLY A 87 6.88 -16.84 21.14
N ILE A 88 6.23 -15.73 20.74
CA ILE A 88 5.13 -15.75 19.76
C ILE A 88 5.72 -15.86 18.36
N THR A 89 5.16 -16.75 17.54
CA THR A 89 5.43 -16.79 16.10
C THR A 89 4.39 -15.93 15.39
N ILE A 90 4.82 -14.91 14.66
CA ILE A 90 3.93 -14.11 13.81
C ILE A 90 4.09 -14.61 12.39
N GLU A 91 3.00 -15.08 11.78
CA GLU A 91 2.95 -15.54 10.39
C GLU A 91 2.12 -14.55 9.58
N HIS A 92 2.79 -13.82 8.68
CA HIS A 92 2.13 -12.86 7.80
C HIS A 92 1.85 -13.49 6.42
N GLU A 93 0.65 -13.29 5.92
CA GLU A 93 0.22 -13.61 4.56
C GLU A 93 -0.19 -12.33 3.84
N GLY A 94 0.59 -11.89 2.85
CA GLY A 94 0.26 -10.79 1.95
C GLY A 94 -0.41 -11.27 0.66
N SER A 95 -1.45 -10.58 0.20
CA SER A 95 -2.20 -11.00 -0.99
C SER A 95 -2.69 -9.82 -1.82
N GLY A 96 -2.47 -9.86 -3.13
CA GLY A 96 -3.08 -8.92 -4.08
C GLY A 96 -4.58 -9.13 -4.30
N GLU A 97 -5.17 -10.14 -3.65
CA GLU A 97 -6.62 -10.42 -3.67
C GLU A 97 -7.23 -10.20 -2.27
N PHE A 98 -6.59 -9.39 -1.43
CA PHE A 98 -6.93 -9.22 -0.03
C PHE A 98 -8.37 -8.76 0.17
N GLU A 99 -8.80 -7.72 -0.52
CA GLU A 99 -10.12 -7.08 -0.38
C GLU A 99 -11.25 -8.04 -0.76
N ALA A 100 -11.06 -8.82 -1.81
CA ALA A 100 -12.03 -9.82 -2.25
C ALA A 100 -12.01 -11.08 -1.38
N GLN A 101 -10.83 -11.51 -0.92
CA GLN A 101 -10.68 -12.79 -0.19
C GLN A 101 -10.99 -12.68 1.30
N LEU A 102 -10.75 -11.53 1.96
CA LEU A 102 -11.00 -11.41 3.39
C LEU A 102 -12.46 -11.71 3.75
N PRO A 103 -13.50 -11.11 3.14
CA PRO A 103 -14.89 -11.44 3.44
C PRO A 103 -15.22 -12.93 3.20
N ILE A 104 -14.67 -13.52 2.12
CA ILE A 104 -14.88 -14.94 1.78
C ILE A 104 -14.28 -15.85 2.85
N ARG A 105 -13.09 -15.53 3.36
CA ARG A 105 -12.44 -16.29 4.44
C ARG A 105 -13.25 -16.21 5.73
N LEU A 106 -13.74 -15.03 6.08
CA LEU A 106 -14.57 -14.78 7.26
C LEU A 106 -15.87 -15.58 7.20
N ASP A 107 -16.61 -15.50 6.10
CA ASP A 107 -17.85 -16.25 5.87
C ASP A 107 -17.61 -17.78 5.86
N GLY A 108 -16.46 -18.20 5.36
CA GLY A 108 -16.03 -19.60 5.31
C GLY A 108 -15.56 -20.18 6.65
N GLY A 109 -15.46 -19.35 7.71
CA GLY A 109 -14.94 -19.74 9.02
C GLY A 109 -13.43 -20.01 9.02
N ASN A 110 -12.68 -19.39 8.13
CA ASN A 110 -11.22 -19.44 8.02
C ASN A 110 -10.63 -18.02 8.20
N ALA A 111 -11.10 -17.32 9.24
CA ALA A 111 -10.62 -16.01 9.61
C ALA A 111 -9.13 -16.03 9.95
N PRO A 112 -8.34 -15.00 9.58
CA PRO A 112 -7.04 -14.76 10.19
C PRO A 112 -7.23 -14.37 11.67
N ASP A 113 -6.16 -14.32 12.43
CA ASP A 113 -6.22 -13.80 13.81
C ASP A 113 -6.34 -12.27 13.83
N LEU A 114 -5.55 -11.63 12.96
CA LEU A 114 -5.58 -10.19 12.68
C LEU A 114 -5.61 -9.96 11.18
N ALA A 115 -6.27 -8.89 10.74
CA ALA A 115 -6.07 -8.38 9.38
C ALA A 115 -5.64 -6.91 9.46
N LEU A 116 -4.72 -6.51 8.56
CA LEU A 116 -4.40 -5.10 8.34
C LEU A 116 -5.29 -4.60 7.20
N ILE A 117 -6.33 -3.88 7.55
CA ILE A 117 -7.37 -3.42 6.61
C ILE A 117 -7.10 -1.96 6.27
N PRO A 118 -6.78 -1.61 5.01
CA PRO A 118 -6.53 -0.22 4.63
C PRO A 118 -7.82 0.61 4.45
N GLN A 119 -8.99 -0.04 4.33
CA GLN A 119 -10.23 0.64 4.02
C GLN A 119 -11.18 0.70 5.24
N PRO A 120 -11.48 1.89 5.80
CA PRO A 120 -12.53 2.04 6.81
C PRO A 120 -13.89 1.47 6.36
N GLY A 121 -14.24 1.59 5.07
CA GLY A 121 -15.47 1.00 4.53
C GLY A 121 -15.48 -0.54 4.55
N LEU A 122 -14.34 -1.19 4.37
CA LEU A 122 -14.23 -2.64 4.53
C LEU A 122 -14.24 -3.05 6.01
N LEU A 123 -13.58 -2.26 6.89
CA LEU A 123 -13.65 -2.46 8.34
C LEU A 123 -15.10 -2.37 8.82
N GLN A 124 -15.84 -1.34 8.42
CA GLN A 124 -17.25 -1.21 8.75
C GLN A 124 -18.04 -2.45 8.31
N ARG A 125 -17.86 -2.90 7.08
CA ARG A 125 -18.54 -4.09 6.55
C ARG A 125 -18.28 -5.35 7.38
N VAL A 126 -17.02 -5.66 7.71
CA VAL A 126 -16.72 -6.88 8.48
C VAL A 126 -17.22 -6.81 9.92
N VAL A 127 -17.40 -5.60 10.48
CA VAL A 127 -18.07 -5.37 11.76
C VAL A 127 -19.59 -5.59 11.66
N GLU A 128 -20.24 -5.02 10.65
CA GLU A 128 -21.69 -5.17 10.42
C GLU A 128 -22.07 -6.63 10.14
N ASP A 129 -21.21 -7.39 9.44
CA ASP A 129 -21.37 -8.82 9.21
C ASP A 129 -21.10 -9.68 10.48
N GLY A 130 -20.62 -9.03 11.56
CA GLY A 130 -20.43 -9.65 12.88
C GLY A 130 -19.19 -10.54 12.97
N HIS A 131 -18.18 -10.29 12.14
CA HIS A 131 -16.95 -11.07 12.12
C HIS A 131 -15.86 -10.47 13.02
N ALA A 132 -15.69 -9.14 13.01
CA ALA A 132 -14.66 -8.47 13.79
C ALA A 132 -15.00 -8.44 15.29
N LEU A 133 -13.99 -8.51 16.14
CA LEU A 133 -14.12 -8.34 17.57
C LEU A 133 -13.77 -6.90 17.98
N PRO A 134 -14.40 -6.34 19.04
CA PRO A 134 -13.90 -5.10 19.63
C PRO A 134 -12.47 -5.28 20.10
N VAL A 135 -11.68 -4.19 20.02
CA VAL A 135 -10.29 -4.21 20.51
C VAL A 135 -10.22 -4.43 22.02
N SER A 136 -9.09 -4.95 22.52
CA SER A 136 -8.85 -5.06 23.97
C SER A 136 -8.78 -3.69 24.66
N ASP A 137 -8.93 -3.66 25.98
CA ASP A 137 -8.79 -2.43 26.77
C ASP A 137 -7.37 -1.84 26.59
N GLY A 138 -6.33 -2.70 26.52
CA GLY A 138 -4.95 -2.25 26.33
C GLY A 138 -4.72 -1.59 24.96
N VAL A 139 -5.26 -2.18 23.88
CA VAL A 139 -5.23 -1.57 22.54
C VAL A 139 -5.97 -0.23 22.53
N ARG A 140 -7.16 -0.16 23.15
CA ARG A 140 -7.93 1.09 23.24
C ARG A 140 -7.15 2.18 23.97
N GLU A 141 -6.53 1.87 25.12
CA GLU A 141 -5.72 2.81 25.88
C GLU A 141 -4.53 3.33 25.05
N ASN A 142 -3.86 2.47 24.30
CA ASN A 142 -2.76 2.86 23.42
C ASN A 142 -3.23 3.80 22.29
N VAL A 143 -4.35 3.46 21.65
CA VAL A 143 -4.90 4.25 20.53
C VAL A 143 -5.38 5.63 21.03
N GLU A 144 -6.11 5.69 22.17
CA GLU A 144 -6.56 6.95 22.76
C GLU A 144 -5.39 7.84 23.20
N ALA A 145 -4.25 7.26 23.61
CA ALA A 145 -3.07 8.00 24.01
C ALA A 145 -2.21 8.47 22.83
N GLY A 146 -2.13 7.66 21.76
CA GLY A 146 -1.15 7.85 20.69
C GLY A 146 -1.68 8.37 19.37
N TRP A 147 -3.00 8.37 19.14
CA TRP A 147 -3.56 8.73 17.84
C TRP A 147 -4.60 9.85 17.93
N GLY A 148 -4.69 10.69 16.89
CA GLY A 148 -5.67 11.76 16.80
C GLY A 148 -7.12 11.25 16.74
N GLU A 149 -8.09 12.11 17.08
CA GLU A 149 -9.52 11.77 17.13
C GLU A 149 -10.06 11.26 15.77
N ASP A 150 -9.55 11.80 14.66
CA ASP A 150 -9.98 11.38 13.32
C ASP A 150 -9.59 9.91 13.05
N TRP A 151 -8.36 9.53 13.38
CA TRP A 151 -7.89 8.14 13.27
C TRP A 151 -8.67 7.17 14.16
N GLN A 152 -9.00 7.60 15.38
CA GLN A 152 -9.87 6.84 16.30
C GLN A 152 -11.28 6.68 15.70
N GLY A 153 -11.76 7.70 15.00
CA GLY A 153 -13.05 7.68 14.29
C GLY A 153 -13.09 6.62 13.19
N TYR A 154 -12.08 6.57 12.33
CA TYR A 154 -11.97 5.56 11.25
C TYR A 154 -11.83 4.12 11.78
N ALA A 155 -11.24 3.95 12.98
CA ALA A 155 -11.10 2.66 13.64
C ALA A 155 -12.36 2.17 14.36
N SER A 156 -13.45 2.98 14.39
CA SER A 156 -14.65 2.77 15.19
C SER A 156 -15.90 2.65 14.35
N VAL A 157 -16.81 1.76 14.77
CA VAL A 157 -18.15 1.62 14.19
C VAL A 157 -19.18 1.78 15.32
N ASP A 158 -20.18 2.64 15.15
CA ASP A 158 -21.21 2.95 16.15
C ASP A 158 -20.64 3.38 17.53
N GLY A 159 -19.43 3.96 17.55
CA GLY A 159 -18.75 4.44 18.75
C GLY A 159 -18.01 3.37 19.54
N GLU A 160 -17.91 2.16 19.02
CA GLU A 160 -17.06 1.07 19.55
C GLU A 160 -15.85 0.88 18.62
N MET A 161 -14.64 0.74 19.20
CA MET A 161 -13.39 0.57 18.45
C MET A 161 -13.19 -0.90 18.07
N TYR A 162 -13.00 -1.16 16.78
CA TYR A 162 -12.79 -2.49 16.21
C TYR A 162 -11.43 -2.67 15.53
N GLY A 163 -10.67 -1.62 15.37
CA GLY A 163 -9.32 -1.66 14.85
C GLY A 163 -8.40 -0.72 15.63
N SER A 164 -7.09 -0.95 15.55
CA SER A 164 -6.10 0.06 15.91
C SER A 164 -5.47 0.61 14.64
N PRO A 165 -5.32 1.94 14.49
CA PRO A 165 -4.52 2.46 13.39
C PRO A 165 -3.12 1.84 13.43
N TYR A 166 -2.63 1.40 12.27
CA TYR A 166 -1.36 0.69 12.14
C TYR A 166 -0.30 1.60 11.53
N GLY A 167 -0.55 2.09 10.33
CA GLY A 167 0.31 2.99 9.59
C GLY A 167 -0.48 4.17 9.03
N ALA A 168 0.25 5.12 8.47
CA ALA A 168 -0.29 6.21 7.69
C ALA A 168 0.53 6.38 6.41
N ASN A 169 -0.07 6.92 5.37
CA ASN A 169 0.64 7.29 4.15
C ASN A 169 0.10 8.60 3.58
N MET A 170 0.95 9.30 2.85
CA MET A 170 0.58 10.51 2.11
C MET A 170 0.36 10.14 0.65
N LYS A 171 -0.88 10.21 0.16
CA LYS A 171 -1.28 9.90 -1.22
C LYS A 171 -1.30 11.13 -2.14
N SER A 172 -1.15 12.34 -1.58
CA SER A 172 -0.91 13.57 -2.35
C SER A 172 0.56 13.80 -2.66
N MET A 173 1.33 12.74 -2.89
CA MET A 173 2.76 12.80 -3.14
C MET A 173 3.07 12.54 -4.62
N VAL A 174 3.91 13.39 -5.20
CA VAL A 174 4.44 13.20 -6.55
C VAL A 174 5.91 12.86 -6.45
N TRP A 175 6.26 11.65 -6.83
CA TRP A 175 7.64 11.19 -6.96
C TRP A 175 8.26 11.74 -8.25
N TYR A 176 9.54 12.11 -8.20
CA TYR A 176 10.30 12.60 -9.35
C TYR A 176 11.79 12.27 -9.21
N SER A 177 12.55 12.40 -10.29
CA SER A 177 14.01 12.32 -10.23
C SER A 177 14.63 13.72 -10.11
N PRO A 178 15.23 14.09 -8.95
CA PRO A 178 15.93 15.35 -8.77
C PRO A 178 17.05 15.54 -9.81
N THR A 179 17.80 14.49 -10.12
CA THR A 179 18.86 14.51 -11.12
C THR A 179 18.32 14.82 -12.52
N TYR A 180 17.21 14.20 -12.94
CA TYR A 180 16.57 14.49 -14.22
C TYR A 180 16.10 15.94 -14.29
N PHE A 181 15.47 16.47 -13.23
CA PHE A 181 15.01 17.85 -13.16
C PHE A 181 16.18 18.84 -13.26
N ALA A 182 17.25 18.62 -12.50
CA ALA A 182 18.44 19.47 -12.51
C ALA A 182 19.15 19.47 -13.88
N ASP A 183 19.30 18.32 -14.51
CA ASP A 183 19.98 18.18 -15.80
C ASP A 183 19.23 18.87 -16.95
N ASN A 184 17.88 18.94 -16.85
CA ASN A 184 17.01 19.58 -17.85
C ASN A 184 16.58 21.00 -17.46
N GLY A 185 16.97 21.50 -16.27
CA GLY A 185 16.64 22.83 -15.78
C GLY A 185 15.17 23.00 -15.43
N HIS A 186 14.52 21.93 -14.99
CA HIS A 186 13.17 21.93 -14.47
C HIS A 186 13.17 22.31 -12.98
N GLU A 187 12.10 22.95 -12.54
CA GLU A 187 11.83 23.26 -11.14
C GLU A 187 10.57 22.50 -10.68
N VAL A 188 10.49 22.19 -9.39
CA VAL A 188 9.27 21.59 -8.80
C VAL A 188 8.13 22.60 -8.93
N PRO A 189 6.97 22.22 -9.52
CA PRO A 189 5.86 23.13 -9.72
C PRO A 189 5.18 23.49 -8.40
N THR A 190 4.72 24.72 -8.28
CA THR A 190 4.04 25.27 -7.09
C THR A 190 2.53 25.46 -7.29
N THR A 191 2.06 25.32 -8.53
CA THR A 191 0.65 25.34 -8.89
C THR A 191 0.35 24.22 -9.90
N TRP A 192 -0.93 23.86 -10.02
CA TRP A 192 -1.39 22.90 -11.03
C TRP A 192 -1.08 23.35 -12.46
N ASP A 193 -1.29 24.64 -12.74
CA ASP A 193 -0.98 25.20 -14.07
C ASP A 193 0.52 25.07 -14.39
N GLU A 194 1.41 25.37 -13.44
CA GLU A 194 2.86 25.16 -13.62
C GLU A 194 3.21 23.68 -13.84
N MET A 195 2.50 22.77 -13.17
CA MET A 195 2.68 21.32 -13.35
C MET A 195 2.27 20.86 -14.76
N VAL A 196 1.20 21.43 -15.31
CA VAL A 196 0.77 21.17 -16.69
C VAL A 196 1.76 21.79 -17.69
N GLU A 197 2.22 23.04 -17.47
CA GLU A 197 3.24 23.67 -18.32
C GLU A 197 4.57 22.90 -18.31
N LEU A 198 4.96 22.36 -17.16
CA LEU A 198 6.11 21.47 -17.03
C LEU A 198 5.90 20.19 -17.83
N SER A 199 4.69 19.60 -17.74
CA SER A 199 4.33 18.40 -18.49
C SER A 199 4.41 18.64 -20.01
N ASP A 200 3.90 19.77 -20.49
CA ASP A 200 4.02 20.18 -21.90
C ASP A 200 5.49 20.30 -22.33
N THR A 201 6.33 20.89 -21.48
CA THR A 201 7.76 21.08 -21.75
C THR A 201 8.48 19.73 -21.86
N ILE A 202 8.25 18.83 -20.91
CA ILE A 202 8.84 17.47 -20.89
C ILE A 202 8.38 16.66 -22.11
N ALA A 203 7.09 16.72 -22.43
CA ALA A 203 6.53 16.04 -23.60
C ALA A 203 7.11 16.56 -24.91
N ALA A 204 7.33 17.88 -25.04
CA ALA A 204 7.94 18.49 -26.21
C ALA A 204 9.40 18.07 -26.41
N ASP A 205 10.14 17.75 -25.36
CA ASP A 205 11.50 17.22 -25.41
C ASP A 205 11.54 15.71 -25.70
N GLY A 206 10.39 15.05 -25.74
CA GLY A 206 10.22 13.63 -26.14
C GLY A 206 10.27 12.64 -25.00
N THR A 207 10.27 13.10 -23.74
CA THR A 207 10.08 12.26 -22.54
C THR A 207 8.61 12.27 -22.14
N LYS A 208 8.12 11.20 -21.51
CA LYS A 208 6.77 11.19 -20.94
C LYS A 208 6.80 11.90 -19.57
N PRO A 209 5.97 12.95 -19.36
CA PRO A 209 5.94 13.61 -18.06
C PRO A 209 5.43 12.70 -16.92
N TRP A 210 4.53 11.78 -17.20
CA TRP A 210 3.89 10.96 -16.16
C TRP A 210 4.08 9.47 -16.33
N CYS A 211 4.52 8.84 -15.26
CA CYS A 211 4.37 7.41 -15.03
C CYS A 211 2.94 7.17 -14.53
N VAL A 212 2.24 6.18 -15.05
CA VAL A 212 0.89 5.80 -14.58
C VAL A 212 0.69 4.30 -14.72
N GLY A 213 0.16 3.66 -13.67
CA GLY A 213 -0.22 2.25 -13.66
C GLY A 213 -1.28 2.00 -12.60
N PHE A 214 -2.35 1.28 -12.96
CA PHE A 214 -3.51 1.03 -12.10
C PHE A 214 -3.63 -0.42 -11.64
N GLU A 215 -2.85 -1.35 -12.25
CA GLU A 215 -2.96 -2.76 -11.90
C GLU A 215 -2.48 -3.00 -10.47
N SER A 216 -3.31 -3.69 -9.68
CA SER A 216 -3.08 -4.06 -8.28
C SER A 216 -3.87 -5.32 -7.89
N GLY A 217 -3.92 -6.33 -8.76
CA GLY A 217 -4.74 -7.51 -8.48
C GLY A 217 -6.23 -7.17 -8.45
N ASP A 218 -6.94 -7.62 -7.42
CA ASP A 218 -8.37 -7.33 -7.24
C ASP A 218 -8.65 -5.85 -6.94
N ALA A 219 -7.66 -5.12 -6.41
CA ALA A 219 -7.75 -3.68 -6.14
C ALA A 219 -7.39 -2.82 -7.37
N THR A 220 -7.25 -3.40 -8.56
CA THR A 220 -6.96 -2.66 -9.80
C THR A 220 -7.92 -1.50 -9.98
N GLY A 221 -7.35 -0.29 -10.12
CA GLY A 221 -8.11 0.97 -10.27
C GLY A 221 -7.90 1.97 -9.14
N TRP A 222 -7.48 1.54 -7.93
CA TRP A 222 -7.28 2.46 -6.80
C TRP A 222 -6.28 3.61 -7.08
N PRO A 223 -5.18 3.44 -7.84
CA PRO A 223 -4.35 4.60 -8.16
C PRO A 223 -5.08 5.65 -9.01
N GLY A 224 -6.11 5.23 -9.74
CA GLY A 224 -6.96 6.13 -10.50
C GLY A 224 -7.91 6.94 -9.62
N THR A 225 -8.49 6.32 -8.57
CA THR A 225 -9.33 7.06 -7.62
C THR A 225 -8.53 8.11 -6.87
N ASP A 226 -7.27 7.81 -6.50
CA ASP A 226 -6.36 8.78 -5.88
C ASP A 226 -6.21 10.08 -6.72
N TRP A 227 -6.15 9.96 -8.05
CA TRP A 227 -6.11 11.11 -8.94
C TRP A 227 -7.39 11.95 -8.88
N ILE A 228 -8.55 11.30 -8.95
CA ILE A 228 -9.86 11.96 -8.92
C ILE A 228 -10.08 12.65 -7.58
N GLU A 229 -9.75 11.98 -6.50
CA GLU A 229 -9.91 12.47 -5.14
C GLU A 229 -9.02 13.68 -4.86
N ASN A 230 -7.73 13.60 -5.26
CA ASN A 230 -6.82 14.73 -5.20
C ASN A 230 -7.30 15.93 -6.06
N ALA A 231 -7.89 15.65 -7.22
CA ALA A 231 -8.48 16.69 -8.07
C ALA A 231 -9.71 17.32 -7.42
N LEU A 232 -10.65 16.49 -6.88
CA LEU A 232 -11.87 16.97 -6.23
C LEU A 232 -11.58 17.87 -5.02
N LEU A 233 -10.63 17.47 -4.17
CA LEU A 233 -10.16 18.28 -3.05
C LEU A 233 -9.66 19.65 -3.49
N ARG A 234 -9.02 19.75 -4.66
CA ARG A 234 -8.45 20.99 -5.21
C ARG A 234 -9.48 21.84 -5.93
N THR A 235 -10.41 21.22 -6.67
CA THR A 235 -11.45 21.94 -7.43
C THR A 235 -12.58 22.42 -6.54
N SER A 236 -13.01 21.59 -5.57
CA SER A 236 -14.26 21.78 -4.85
C SER A 236 -14.07 21.90 -3.33
N GLY A 237 -12.91 21.52 -2.80
CA GLY A 237 -12.54 21.68 -1.39
C GLY A 237 -13.12 20.61 -0.46
N THR A 238 -12.79 20.76 0.83
CA THR A 238 -13.04 19.80 1.90
C THR A 238 -14.51 19.43 2.09
N ASP A 239 -15.40 20.43 2.15
CA ASP A 239 -16.81 20.18 2.46
C ASP A 239 -17.47 19.31 1.37
N VAL A 240 -17.18 19.63 0.09
CA VAL A 240 -17.69 18.86 -1.05
C VAL A 240 -17.14 17.45 -1.07
N TYR A 241 -15.85 17.29 -0.74
CA TYR A 241 -15.22 15.98 -0.65
C TYR A 241 -15.89 15.06 0.37
N HIS A 242 -16.19 15.58 1.58
CA HIS A 242 -16.88 14.81 2.61
C HIS A 242 -18.33 14.51 2.26
N ASP A 243 -19.05 15.49 1.68
CA ASP A 243 -20.42 15.31 1.21
C ASP A 243 -20.52 14.28 0.08
N TRP A 244 -19.46 14.18 -0.75
CA TRP A 244 -19.36 13.17 -1.79
C TRP A 244 -19.08 11.76 -1.22
N ILE A 245 -18.17 11.61 -0.26
CA ILE A 245 -17.90 10.33 0.41
C ILE A 245 -19.16 9.78 1.09
N SER A 246 -19.96 10.66 1.72
CA SER A 246 -21.21 10.30 2.40
C SER A 246 -22.42 10.18 1.48
N HIS A 247 -22.26 10.48 0.20
CA HIS A 247 -23.32 10.54 -0.81
C HIS A 247 -24.41 11.59 -0.54
N ASP A 248 -24.06 12.65 0.19
CA ASP A 248 -24.89 13.85 0.27
C ASP A 248 -24.82 14.67 -1.04
N ILE A 249 -23.76 14.46 -1.83
CA ILE A 249 -23.60 14.90 -3.22
C ILE A 249 -23.52 13.66 -4.13
N ALA A 250 -24.28 13.70 -5.23
CA ALA A 250 -24.32 12.60 -6.20
C ALA A 250 -22.94 12.39 -6.88
N PHE A 251 -22.65 11.15 -7.22
CA PHE A 251 -21.39 10.81 -7.88
C PHE A 251 -21.28 11.41 -9.28
N ASP A 252 -22.40 11.63 -9.95
CA ASP A 252 -22.52 12.28 -11.27
C ASP A 252 -22.77 13.81 -11.16
N SER A 253 -22.37 14.43 -10.02
CA SER A 253 -22.50 15.88 -9.83
C SER A 253 -21.49 16.67 -10.67
N PRO A 254 -21.78 17.96 -10.99
CA PRO A 254 -20.84 18.80 -11.72
C PRO A 254 -19.47 18.96 -11.05
N GLU A 255 -19.42 18.91 -9.72
CA GLU A 255 -18.18 19.01 -8.93
C GLU A 255 -17.27 17.80 -9.19
N VAL A 256 -17.84 16.61 -9.25
CA VAL A 256 -17.10 15.38 -9.54
C VAL A 256 -16.71 15.31 -11.02
N GLU A 257 -17.60 15.74 -11.92
CA GLU A 257 -17.28 15.85 -13.36
C GLU A 257 -16.08 16.80 -13.59
N GLU A 258 -16.00 17.93 -12.88
CA GLU A 258 -14.85 18.86 -12.96
C GLU A 258 -13.54 18.20 -12.53
N ALA A 259 -13.55 17.36 -11.49
CA ALA A 259 -12.38 16.60 -11.05
C ALA A 259 -11.92 15.57 -12.09
N PHE A 260 -12.86 14.87 -12.73
CA PHE A 260 -12.56 13.97 -13.85
C PHE A 260 -11.98 14.74 -15.06
N ASP A 261 -12.58 15.88 -15.43
CA ASP A 261 -12.09 16.71 -16.54
C ASP A 261 -10.66 17.20 -16.31
N LEU A 262 -10.35 17.64 -15.07
CA LEU A 262 -9.02 18.06 -14.69
C LEU A 262 -7.99 16.92 -14.82
N THR A 263 -8.37 15.72 -14.42
CA THR A 263 -7.53 14.52 -14.45
C THR A 263 -7.39 13.96 -15.87
N ASP A 264 -8.44 14.04 -16.69
CA ASP A 264 -8.46 13.58 -18.10
C ASP A 264 -7.34 14.22 -18.91
N GLY A 265 -7.10 15.53 -18.68
CA GLY A 265 -6.03 16.27 -19.32
C GLY A 265 -4.63 15.70 -19.11
N ILE A 266 -4.43 14.90 -18.07
CA ILE A 266 -3.15 14.26 -17.72
C ILE A 266 -3.19 12.77 -18.07
N ILE A 267 -4.07 12.01 -17.45
CA ILE A 267 -4.03 10.53 -17.49
C ILE A 267 -4.41 9.97 -18.86
N ARG A 268 -5.37 10.57 -19.54
CA ARG A 268 -5.81 10.13 -20.86
C ARG A 268 -5.13 10.88 -22.01
N ASN A 269 -4.07 11.65 -21.71
CA ASN A 269 -3.26 12.33 -22.69
C ASN A 269 -2.11 11.43 -23.16
N GLU A 270 -2.22 10.94 -24.41
CA GLU A 270 -1.22 10.06 -25.05
C GLU A 270 0.19 10.67 -25.10
N ASP A 271 0.33 11.99 -25.12
CA ASP A 271 1.63 12.64 -25.14
C ASP A 271 2.26 12.68 -23.75
N TYR A 272 1.45 12.56 -22.68
CA TYR A 272 1.91 12.71 -21.30
C TYR A 272 2.26 11.38 -20.63
N VAL A 273 1.51 10.33 -20.91
CA VAL A 273 1.60 9.09 -20.13
C VAL A 273 2.64 8.13 -20.70
N ASN A 274 3.52 7.65 -19.81
CA ASN A 274 4.31 6.47 -20.04
C ASN A 274 3.56 5.26 -19.48
N GLY A 275 2.74 4.60 -20.30
CA GLY A 275 2.34 3.23 -20.02
C GLY A 275 3.52 2.33 -20.39
N THR A 276 3.95 1.47 -19.50
CA THR A 276 5.10 0.56 -19.68
C THR A 276 5.04 -0.21 -21.01
N PHE A 277 3.85 -0.42 -21.55
CA PHE A 277 3.57 -1.15 -22.78
C PHE A 277 3.06 -0.29 -23.96
N GLY A 278 3.02 1.04 -23.81
CA GLY A 278 2.73 1.92 -24.95
C GLY A 278 1.53 2.82 -24.84
N GLY A 279 1.41 3.63 -23.79
CA GLY A 279 0.44 4.72 -23.69
C GLY A 279 -0.76 4.40 -22.80
N THR A 280 -1.81 5.20 -22.91
CA THR A 280 -3.01 5.15 -22.06
C THR A 280 -3.69 3.78 -22.06
N ASP A 281 -3.72 3.06 -23.18
CA ASP A 281 -4.31 1.71 -23.28
C ASP A 281 -3.68 0.68 -22.31
N SER A 282 -2.48 0.93 -21.80
CA SER A 282 -1.78 -0.01 -20.93
C SER A 282 -1.88 0.32 -19.44
N ILE A 283 -2.46 1.46 -19.06
CA ILE A 283 -2.57 1.90 -17.66
C ILE A 283 -3.24 0.83 -16.78
N ALA A 284 -4.34 0.25 -17.25
CA ALA A 284 -5.10 -0.75 -16.49
C ALA A 284 -4.36 -2.08 -16.26
N VAL A 285 -3.29 -2.34 -17.00
CA VAL A 285 -2.50 -3.60 -16.93
C VAL A 285 -1.05 -3.35 -16.52
N THR A 286 -0.65 -2.12 -16.29
CA THR A 286 0.65 -1.76 -15.73
C THR A 286 0.53 -1.74 -14.21
N SER A 287 1.34 -2.57 -13.53
CA SER A 287 1.37 -2.62 -12.07
C SER A 287 1.76 -1.26 -11.50
N PHE A 288 1.07 -0.80 -10.46
CA PHE A 288 1.47 0.43 -9.76
C PHE A 288 2.89 0.33 -9.21
N GLN A 289 3.32 -0.87 -8.80
CA GLN A 289 4.66 -1.13 -8.27
C GLN A 289 5.76 -0.95 -9.34
N GLU A 290 5.47 -1.33 -10.59
CA GLU A 290 6.43 -1.20 -11.70
C GLU A 290 6.34 0.16 -12.41
N ALA A 291 5.19 0.83 -12.32
CA ALA A 291 4.89 2.03 -13.10
C ALA A 291 5.86 3.20 -12.86
N GLY A 292 6.33 3.40 -11.63
CA GLY A 292 7.23 4.49 -11.26
C GLY A 292 8.71 4.17 -11.41
N LEU A 293 9.12 2.89 -11.62
CA LEU A 293 10.53 2.54 -11.76
C LEU A 293 11.24 3.25 -12.94
N PRO A 294 10.56 3.57 -14.07
CA PRO A 294 11.16 4.36 -15.14
C PRO A 294 11.58 5.79 -14.78
N LEU A 295 11.26 6.30 -13.57
CA LEU A 295 11.83 7.55 -13.05
C LEU A 295 13.37 7.48 -13.00
N LEU A 296 13.92 6.30 -12.70
CA LEU A 296 15.36 6.09 -12.54
C LEU A 296 16.15 6.16 -13.85
N ASP A 297 15.52 5.87 -14.98
CA ASP A 297 16.18 5.83 -16.30
C ASP A 297 15.64 6.88 -17.30
N GLY A 298 14.77 7.78 -16.83
CA GLY A 298 14.17 8.85 -17.63
C GLY A 298 13.10 8.38 -18.60
N GLY A 299 12.48 7.24 -18.35
CA GLY A 299 11.34 6.75 -19.11
C GLY A 299 10.06 7.57 -18.86
N CYS A 300 9.94 8.14 -17.67
CA CYS A 300 8.98 9.18 -17.29
C CYS A 300 9.60 10.11 -16.23
N ALA A 301 8.96 11.25 -15.94
CA ALA A 301 9.54 12.30 -15.10
C ALA A 301 8.89 12.44 -13.74
N MET A 302 7.58 12.14 -13.61
CA MET A 302 6.78 12.30 -12.39
C MET A 302 5.84 11.10 -12.20
N TYR A 303 5.51 10.79 -10.93
CA TYR A 303 4.58 9.72 -10.57
C TYR A 303 3.77 10.10 -9.33
N LEU A 304 2.45 10.27 -9.47
CA LEU A 304 1.56 10.44 -8.33
C LEU A 304 1.35 9.08 -7.68
N MET A 305 1.87 8.90 -6.47
CA MET A 305 1.78 7.66 -5.72
C MET A 305 2.04 7.91 -4.23
N GLY A 306 1.42 7.10 -3.38
CA GLY A 306 1.59 7.19 -1.93
C GLY A 306 3.05 7.11 -1.47
N SER A 307 3.32 7.67 -0.30
CA SER A 307 4.68 7.73 0.29
C SER A 307 5.32 6.35 0.48
N PHE A 308 4.51 5.29 0.67
CA PHE A 308 4.97 3.90 0.77
C PHE A 308 5.70 3.39 -0.49
N TYR A 309 5.59 4.10 -1.62
CA TYR A 309 6.23 3.68 -2.87
C TYR A 309 7.76 3.60 -2.75
N GLY A 310 8.35 4.26 -1.77
CA GLY A 310 9.78 4.12 -1.46
C GLY A 310 10.24 2.66 -1.30
N ALA A 311 9.36 1.75 -0.86
CA ALA A 311 9.64 0.32 -0.76
C ALA A 311 9.82 -0.40 -2.11
N GLN A 312 9.42 0.21 -3.22
CA GLN A 312 9.55 -0.39 -4.55
C GLN A 312 10.91 -0.14 -5.21
N PHE A 313 11.71 0.76 -4.65
CA PHE A 313 13.07 1.01 -5.13
C PHE A 313 14.06 0.02 -4.50
N GLU A 314 15.07 -0.40 -5.28
CA GLU A 314 16.15 -1.26 -4.77
C GLU A 314 17.00 -0.51 -3.72
N GLU A 315 17.65 -1.24 -2.82
CA GLU A 315 18.43 -0.69 -1.68
C GLU A 315 19.57 0.28 -2.09
N ASP A 316 20.02 0.25 -3.33
CA ASP A 316 21.09 1.12 -3.84
C ASP A 316 20.56 2.43 -4.47
N VAL A 317 19.22 2.63 -4.50
CA VAL A 317 18.59 3.88 -4.95
C VAL A 317 18.64 4.91 -3.82
N GLU A 318 19.24 6.06 -4.06
CA GLU A 318 19.32 7.15 -3.11
C GLU A 318 18.03 7.97 -3.10
N ILE A 319 17.23 7.82 -2.04
CA ILE A 319 15.98 8.58 -1.85
C ILE A 319 16.32 9.86 -1.07
N ALA A 320 16.50 10.97 -1.75
CA ALA A 320 16.88 12.27 -1.18
C ALA A 320 16.62 13.45 -2.13
N GLU A 321 16.57 14.69 -1.60
CA GLU A 321 16.40 15.92 -2.39
C GLU A 321 17.45 16.08 -3.50
N ASP A 322 18.65 15.56 -3.33
CA ASP A 322 19.75 15.56 -4.29
C ASP A 322 20.13 14.14 -4.75
N GLY A 323 19.24 13.16 -4.49
CA GLY A 323 19.41 11.76 -4.83
C GLY A 323 18.84 11.35 -6.19
N ASP A 324 18.57 10.06 -6.33
CA ASP A 324 18.01 9.46 -7.55
C ASP A 324 16.52 9.75 -7.68
N VAL A 325 15.79 9.66 -6.57
CA VAL A 325 14.34 9.95 -6.48
C VAL A 325 14.03 10.75 -5.22
N TYR A 326 12.97 11.57 -5.27
CA TYR A 326 12.41 12.29 -4.14
C TYR A 326 10.94 12.61 -4.39
N GLY A 327 10.25 13.21 -3.43
CA GLY A 327 8.84 13.55 -3.52
C GLY A 327 8.53 15.02 -3.25
N PHE A 328 7.43 15.51 -3.81
CA PHE A 328 6.84 16.78 -3.44
C PHE A 328 5.31 16.63 -3.29
N VAL A 329 4.68 17.55 -2.55
CA VAL A 329 3.22 17.55 -2.42
C VAL A 329 2.59 18.00 -3.72
N LEU A 330 1.59 17.29 -4.21
CA LEU A 330 0.80 17.70 -5.38
C LEU A 330 0.29 19.14 -5.18
N PRO A 331 0.60 20.09 -6.09
CA PRO A 331 0.38 21.50 -5.84
C PRO A 331 -1.12 21.89 -5.84
N PRO A 332 -1.47 23.05 -5.26
CA PRO A 332 -2.81 23.62 -5.35
C PRO A 332 -3.09 24.17 -6.77
N LEU A 333 -4.37 24.47 -7.06
CA LEU A 333 -4.73 25.09 -8.36
C LEU A 333 -4.12 26.48 -8.53
N GLU A 334 -4.08 27.31 -7.48
CA GLU A 334 -3.64 28.68 -7.53
C GLU A 334 -2.51 28.95 -6.52
N GLU A 335 -1.62 29.90 -6.81
CA GLU A 335 -0.54 30.33 -5.92
C GLU A 335 -1.08 30.81 -4.57
N GLY A 336 -0.60 30.19 -3.47
CA GLY A 336 -1.05 30.49 -2.11
C GLY A 336 -2.43 29.94 -1.78
N GLY A 337 -2.99 29.08 -2.62
CA GLY A 337 -4.20 28.31 -2.33
C GLY A 337 -3.97 27.28 -1.21
N GLU A 338 -5.04 26.74 -0.68
CA GLU A 338 -4.98 25.62 0.26
C GLU A 338 -4.35 24.40 -0.42
N VAL A 339 -3.45 23.72 0.27
CA VAL A 339 -2.83 22.48 -0.17
C VAL A 339 -3.45 21.34 0.61
N PRO A 340 -4.55 20.74 0.12
CA PRO A 340 -5.13 19.59 0.80
C PRO A 340 -4.21 18.39 0.65
N VAL A 341 -4.10 17.61 1.73
CA VAL A 341 -3.32 16.38 1.77
C VAL A 341 -4.25 15.20 1.95
N MET A 342 -4.33 14.37 0.93
CA MET A 342 -5.00 13.09 1.00
C MET A 342 -4.00 12.01 1.43
N GLY A 343 -4.47 11.10 2.23
CA GLY A 343 -3.70 9.94 2.66
C GLY A 343 -4.59 8.79 3.10
N GLY A 344 -3.97 7.72 3.48
CA GLY A 344 -4.62 6.53 3.98
C GLY A 344 -3.79 5.88 5.07
N GLY A 345 -4.13 4.65 5.38
CA GLY A 345 -3.40 3.83 6.34
C GLY A 345 -4.19 2.60 6.71
N GLU A 346 -3.51 1.62 7.26
CA GLU A 346 -4.12 0.37 7.65
C GLU A 346 -4.60 0.41 9.10
N PHE A 347 -5.59 -0.43 9.36
CA PHE A 347 -6.12 -0.71 10.71
C PHE A 347 -5.92 -2.19 11.03
N ALA A 348 -5.25 -2.49 12.14
CA ALA A 348 -5.16 -3.85 12.65
C ALA A 348 -6.49 -4.23 13.33
N VAL A 349 -7.19 -5.19 12.73
CA VAL A 349 -8.54 -5.61 13.14
C VAL A 349 -8.51 -7.04 13.66
N PRO A 350 -8.96 -7.32 14.92
CA PRO A 350 -8.93 -8.65 15.51
C PRO A 350 -10.15 -9.50 15.12
N PHE A 351 -9.90 -10.78 14.80
CA PHE A 351 -10.91 -11.81 14.60
C PHE A 351 -10.80 -12.95 15.63
N ALA A 352 -9.80 -12.90 16.52
CA ALA A 352 -9.61 -13.81 17.63
C ALA A 352 -9.18 -13.04 18.89
N ASP A 353 -9.47 -13.62 20.08
CA ASP A 353 -9.21 -13.03 21.40
C ASP A 353 -8.27 -13.89 22.26
N ARG A 354 -7.46 -14.75 21.62
CA ARG A 354 -6.46 -15.56 22.33
C ARG A 354 -5.35 -14.68 22.89
N PRO A 355 -4.72 -15.04 24.02
CA PRO A 355 -3.71 -14.18 24.68
C PRO A 355 -2.58 -13.73 23.76
N GLU A 356 -2.07 -14.59 22.88
CA GLU A 356 -1.05 -14.27 21.92
C GLU A 356 -1.51 -13.27 20.86
N VAL A 357 -2.77 -13.32 20.43
CA VAL A 357 -3.36 -12.37 19.48
C VAL A 357 -3.52 -11.01 20.12
N VAL A 358 -4.03 -10.97 21.35
CA VAL A 358 -4.17 -9.73 22.13
C VAL A 358 -2.80 -9.10 22.32
N ALA A 359 -1.77 -9.87 22.70
CA ALA A 359 -0.41 -9.35 22.91
C ALA A 359 0.21 -8.77 21.63
N VAL A 360 0.05 -9.43 20.47
CA VAL A 360 0.50 -8.89 19.18
C VAL A 360 -0.25 -7.61 18.85
N HIS A 361 -1.57 -7.59 18.99
CA HIS A 361 -2.38 -6.40 18.68
C HIS A 361 -2.02 -5.21 19.61
N GLU A 362 -1.84 -5.46 20.91
CA GLU A 362 -1.38 -4.43 21.86
C GLU A 362 0.00 -3.89 21.45
N TYR A 363 0.96 -4.76 21.11
CA TYR A 363 2.26 -4.34 20.63
C TYR A 363 2.17 -3.47 19.36
N LEU A 364 1.40 -3.91 18.35
CA LEU A 364 1.23 -3.17 17.08
C LEU A 364 0.61 -1.78 17.28
N SER A 365 -0.14 -1.55 18.38
CA SER A 365 -0.77 -0.26 18.68
C SER A 365 0.13 0.73 19.47
N THR A 366 1.37 0.33 19.79
CA THR A 366 2.31 1.15 20.62
C THR A 366 3.23 2.03 19.79
N ALA A 367 3.73 3.12 20.41
CA ALA A 367 4.85 3.90 19.88
C ALA A 367 6.11 3.06 19.64
N MET A 368 6.36 2.06 20.50
CA MET A 368 7.51 1.17 20.35
C MET A 368 7.50 0.40 19.04
N TYR A 369 6.31 -0.09 18.63
CA TYR A 369 6.16 -0.70 17.32
C TYR A 369 6.33 0.35 16.20
N ALA A 370 5.70 1.51 16.32
CA ALA A 370 5.83 2.58 15.34
C ALA A 370 7.30 2.97 15.11
N ASP A 371 8.09 3.10 16.18
CA ASP A 371 9.53 3.37 16.10
C ASP A 371 10.29 2.22 15.41
N SER A 372 9.98 0.97 15.76
CA SER A 372 10.61 -0.21 15.16
C SER A 372 10.32 -0.29 13.66
N ARG A 373 9.04 -0.11 13.26
CA ARG A 373 8.63 -0.20 11.87
C ARG A 373 9.19 0.96 11.02
N ALA A 374 9.19 2.18 11.57
CA ALA A 374 9.75 3.36 10.91
C ALA A 374 11.26 3.20 10.61
N SER A 375 11.99 2.50 11.47
CA SER A 375 13.43 2.28 11.28
C SER A 375 13.76 1.35 10.09
N GLU A 376 12.78 0.59 9.60
CA GLU A 376 12.92 -0.27 8.41
C GLU A 376 12.69 0.50 7.09
N GLY A 377 12.21 1.75 7.14
CA GLY A 377 11.98 2.63 6.01
C GLY A 377 10.70 2.34 5.20
N ALA A 378 10.41 3.25 4.27
CA ALA A 378 9.26 3.26 3.40
C ALA A 378 7.93 3.05 4.14
N TRP A 379 7.80 3.68 5.29
CA TRP A 379 6.61 3.65 6.12
C TRP A 379 6.60 4.79 7.11
N VAL A 380 5.45 5.38 7.30
CA VAL A 380 5.21 6.43 8.29
C VAL A 380 3.99 6.10 9.15
N SER A 381 3.88 6.80 10.27
CA SER A 381 2.75 6.68 11.17
C SER A 381 2.30 8.06 11.62
N ALA A 382 1.00 8.22 11.81
CA ALA A 382 0.40 9.39 12.48
C ALA A 382 0.36 9.21 14.01
N HIS A 383 1.09 8.23 14.56
CA HIS A 383 1.24 8.05 16.00
C HIS A 383 2.01 9.23 16.60
N GLN A 384 1.39 9.94 17.54
CA GLN A 384 1.90 11.21 18.07
C GLN A 384 3.20 11.08 18.88
N GLU A 385 3.54 9.87 19.34
CA GLU A 385 4.75 9.56 20.09
C GLU A 385 5.85 8.89 19.24
N LEU A 386 5.65 8.74 17.91
CA LEU A 386 6.71 8.28 17.01
C LEU A 386 7.90 9.24 17.10
N ASP A 387 9.10 8.71 17.36
CA ASP A 387 10.32 9.52 17.33
C ASP A 387 10.75 9.76 15.86
N PRO A 388 10.70 11.01 15.36
CA PRO A 388 11.11 11.30 13.98
C PRO A 388 12.55 10.90 13.65
N ALA A 389 13.40 10.69 14.65
CA ALA A 389 14.78 10.21 14.45
C ALA A 389 14.84 8.74 13.99
N ASN A 390 13.74 7.99 14.11
CA ASN A 390 13.63 6.60 13.66
C ASN A 390 13.16 6.49 12.20
N LEU A 391 12.70 7.59 11.58
CA LEU A 391 12.34 7.58 10.16
C LEU A 391 13.61 7.44 9.31
N ALA A 392 13.70 6.32 8.59
CA ALA A 392 14.92 5.92 7.89
C ALA A 392 15.23 6.81 6.68
N ASP A 393 14.19 7.16 5.91
CA ASP A 393 14.35 7.85 4.64
C ASP A 393 13.91 9.33 4.70
N PRO A 394 14.55 10.23 3.93
CA PRO A 394 14.14 11.63 3.85
C PRO A 394 12.71 11.83 3.35
N THR A 395 12.18 10.94 2.50
CA THR A 395 10.78 10.98 2.06
C THR A 395 9.81 10.57 3.15
N ASP A 396 10.18 9.63 4.03
CA ASP A 396 9.39 9.28 5.21
C ASP A 396 9.35 10.45 6.20
N GLN A 397 10.51 11.11 6.42
CA GLN A 397 10.59 12.33 7.23
C GLN A 397 9.71 13.44 6.65
N PHE A 398 9.76 13.66 5.35
CA PHE A 398 8.93 14.64 4.65
C PHE A 398 7.44 14.31 4.77
N ALA A 399 7.04 13.07 4.51
CA ALA A 399 5.64 12.65 4.63
C ALA A 399 5.14 12.78 6.07
N ALA A 400 5.94 12.39 7.06
CA ALA A 400 5.60 12.56 8.47
C ALA A 400 5.51 14.04 8.88
N GLU A 401 6.41 14.91 8.39
CA GLU A 401 6.33 16.35 8.62
C GLU A 401 5.03 16.93 8.07
N VAL A 402 4.64 16.54 6.85
CA VAL A 402 3.39 17.00 6.22
C VAL A 402 2.17 16.49 6.99
N LEU A 403 2.11 15.19 7.31
CA LEU A 403 0.97 14.57 8.00
C LEU A 403 0.79 15.07 9.44
N ASN A 404 1.88 15.42 10.13
CA ASN A 404 1.86 15.90 11.52
C ASN A 404 1.88 17.45 11.63
N ASN A 405 1.90 18.18 10.50
CA ASN A 405 1.86 19.64 10.53
C ASN A 405 0.44 20.10 10.96
N PRO A 406 0.32 20.91 12.02
CA PRO A 406 -0.99 21.38 12.49
C PRO A 406 -1.73 22.29 11.51
N ASP A 407 -1.03 22.82 10.50
CA ASP A 407 -1.63 23.62 9.43
C ASP A 407 -2.06 22.76 8.21
N THR A 408 -1.74 21.46 8.21
CA THR A 408 -2.18 20.52 7.16
C THR A 408 -3.63 20.12 7.40
N VAL A 409 -4.45 20.23 6.36
CA VAL A 409 -5.80 19.65 6.37
C VAL A 409 -5.69 18.27 5.74
N PHE A 410 -5.66 17.25 6.61
CA PHE A 410 -5.59 15.86 6.21
C PHE A 410 -6.98 15.32 5.85
N HIS A 411 -7.06 14.56 4.77
CA HIS A 411 -8.26 13.86 4.32
C HIS A 411 -7.93 12.40 4.11
N PHE A 412 -8.76 11.52 4.66
CA PHE A 412 -8.65 10.11 4.34
C PHE A 412 -9.09 9.86 2.90
N ASP A 413 -8.46 8.89 2.23
CA ASP A 413 -8.83 8.38 0.91
C ASP A 413 -10.34 8.12 0.83
N GLY A 414 -11.02 8.78 -0.09
CA GLY A 414 -12.48 8.74 -0.19
C GLY A 414 -13.00 7.38 -0.61
N SER A 415 -12.35 6.75 -1.58
CA SER A 415 -12.72 5.41 -2.05
C SER A 415 -12.60 4.37 -0.95
N ASP A 416 -11.59 4.49 -0.09
CA ASP A 416 -11.37 3.62 1.07
C ASP A 416 -12.37 3.88 2.21
N ALA A 417 -12.83 5.13 2.33
CA ALA A 417 -13.81 5.54 3.35
C ALA A 417 -15.28 5.27 2.94
N MET A 418 -15.57 5.18 1.64
CA MET A 418 -16.91 4.84 1.14
C MET A 418 -17.32 3.42 1.52
N PRO A 419 -18.63 3.07 1.48
CA PRO A 419 -19.04 1.67 1.55
C PRO A 419 -18.27 0.81 0.56
N SER A 420 -17.72 -0.32 1.00
CA SER A 420 -16.82 -1.13 0.17
C SER A 420 -17.43 -1.59 -1.16
N SER A 421 -18.78 -1.71 -1.24
CA SER A 421 -19.48 -2.02 -2.49
C SER A 421 -19.36 -0.91 -3.54
N ILE A 422 -19.12 0.31 -3.12
CA ILE A 422 -18.97 1.48 -3.98
C ILE A 422 -17.48 1.80 -4.18
N GLY A 423 -16.79 2.22 -3.13
CA GLY A 423 -15.41 2.71 -3.23
C GLY A 423 -14.45 1.66 -3.77
N THR A 424 -14.34 0.53 -3.07
CA THR A 424 -13.37 -0.52 -3.40
C THR A 424 -13.88 -1.55 -4.42
N ASN A 425 -15.01 -1.32 -5.04
CA ASN A 425 -15.55 -2.20 -6.09
C ASN A 425 -15.95 -1.40 -7.33
N VAL A 426 -17.06 -0.63 -7.26
CA VAL A 426 -17.62 0.01 -8.45
C VAL A 426 -16.77 1.20 -8.90
N PHE A 427 -16.21 1.98 -7.97
CA PHE A 427 -15.38 3.13 -8.31
C PHE A 427 -14.02 2.68 -8.87
N TRP A 428 -13.33 1.74 -8.21
CA TRP A 428 -12.10 1.16 -8.78
C TRP A 428 -12.32 0.57 -10.17
N GLY A 429 -13.40 -0.22 -10.34
CA GLY A 429 -13.78 -0.76 -11.64
C GLY A 429 -14.09 0.32 -12.68
N GLY A 430 -14.75 1.39 -12.26
CA GLY A 430 -15.03 2.56 -13.10
C GLY A 430 -13.76 3.25 -13.59
N MET A 431 -12.72 3.34 -12.79
CA MET A 431 -11.44 3.90 -13.22
C MET A 431 -10.75 3.03 -14.28
N VAL A 432 -10.88 1.71 -14.18
CA VAL A 432 -10.40 0.77 -15.20
C VAL A 432 -11.18 0.97 -16.51
N ASP A 433 -12.50 1.04 -16.44
CA ASP A 433 -13.36 1.28 -17.62
C ASP A 433 -13.05 2.64 -18.26
N TRP A 434 -12.80 3.67 -17.44
CA TRP A 434 -12.49 5.02 -17.90
C TRP A 434 -11.19 5.08 -18.72
N VAL A 435 -10.08 4.52 -18.20
CA VAL A 435 -8.80 4.52 -18.93
C VAL A 435 -8.77 3.56 -20.11
N THR A 436 -9.71 2.59 -20.18
CA THR A 436 -9.85 1.67 -21.31
C THR A 436 -10.88 2.12 -22.36
N GLY A 437 -11.47 3.32 -22.18
CA GLY A 437 -12.19 4.01 -23.23
C GLY A 437 -13.67 4.33 -22.98
N SER A 438 -14.20 4.05 -21.79
CA SER A 438 -15.53 4.55 -21.40
C SER A 438 -15.50 6.08 -21.26
N SER A 439 -16.61 6.73 -21.54
CA SER A 439 -16.76 8.17 -21.30
C SER A 439 -16.88 8.47 -19.81
N THR A 440 -16.54 9.68 -19.41
CA THR A 440 -16.72 10.15 -18.03
C THR A 440 -18.20 10.01 -17.60
N ASP A 441 -19.14 10.44 -18.43
CA ASP A 441 -20.58 10.31 -18.14
C ASP A 441 -20.99 8.86 -17.86
N GLU A 442 -20.55 7.90 -18.68
CA GLU A 442 -20.89 6.48 -18.51
C GLU A 442 -20.34 5.92 -17.19
N VAL A 443 -19.14 6.35 -16.79
CA VAL A 443 -18.51 5.91 -15.55
C VAL A 443 -19.23 6.52 -14.34
N LEU A 444 -19.46 7.83 -14.34
CA LEU A 444 -20.16 8.53 -13.25
C LEU A 444 -21.59 8.02 -13.06
N GLU A 445 -22.38 7.90 -14.14
CA GLU A 445 -23.74 7.31 -14.10
C GLU A 445 -23.71 5.85 -13.59
N GLY A 446 -22.67 5.08 -13.96
CA GLY A 446 -22.49 3.71 -13.53
C GLY A 446 -22.26 3.60 -12.01
N ILE A 447 -21.40 4.46 -11.46
CA ILE A 447 -21.11 4.48 -10.03
C ILE A 447 -22.32 5.01 -9.24
N GLU A 448 -22.95 6.12 -9.68
CA GLU A 448 -24.13 6.67 -9.06
C GLU A 448 -25.28 5.66 -8.97
N SER A 449 -25.48 4.86 -10.01
CA SER A 449 -26.56 3.86 -10.03
C SER A 449 -26.32 2.68 -9.07
N ALA A 450 -25.13 2.55 -8.52
CA ALA A 450 -24.77 1.46 -7.59
C ALA A 450 -24.93 1.85 -6.12
N TRP A 451 -25.07 3.16 -5.82
CA TRP A 451 -25.41 3.66 -4.49
C TRP A 451 -26.86 3.31 -4.13
#